data_bf8cf98d41806b6ae5253f1b2bc0cbb9
#
_entry.id   bf8cf98d41806b6ae5253f1b2bc0cbb9
#
_cell.length_a   1.000
_cell.length_b   1.000
_cell.length_c   1.000
_cell.angle_alpha   90.00
_cell.angle_beta   90.00
_cell.angle_gamma   90.00
#
_symmetry.space_group_name_H-M   'P 1'
#
loop_
_entity.id
_entity.type
_entity.pdbx_description
1 polymer ?
#
loop_
_entity_poly.entity_id
_entity_poly.type
_entity_poly.pdbx_seq_one_letter_code
_entity_poly.pdbx_strand_id
1 'polypeptide(L)'
;MTDIEIAQAHKMEKIVDVAAKVGIDEKHLELYGNYKAKLDLSEIRKLPRKAKLILVTAISPTPAGEGKTTTSVGLADALNKLGKNTMVCLREPSLGPVFGVKGGAAGGGYAQVVPMEDINLHFTGDFHAIGAANNLLAALLDNHIQQGNVLGIDPRKIVWKRAVDMNDRQLRHIIDGLGGKASGVPREDGFEITVASEVMAVLCLATGLADLKERLGKMVVAYTYDDKPVTAHDLKAEGAMAALLKDAIKPNMVQTLEGTPAFIHGGPFANIAHGCNSIQATETAMRLSDYTVTEAGFAADLGAEKFLDIKCRAAGFHPDAVVIVATVRALKYHGGVPKAELNSENLEALEKGLPNLLQHVDNVKNVYGLPCVVAINAFPTDTKAELDLVESKCRELGVNVRLSEVWAKGGEGGLALAEEVVRLCDEPNHFQFVYDVNDSIEDKLNAIATKVYHADGVVIAASAKKQLKQLTELGFDKLPICMAKTQFSFSDDASKLGAPRGFKITVRDLKVNAGAGFLVAKTGDIMTMPGLPKVPSAEKIDVDENGKITGLF
;
A
#
# COMPACT_ATOMS: atom_id res chain seq x y z
N MET A 1 21.30 -18.12 7.12
CA MET A 1 20.41 -17.55 8.15
C MET A 1 19.12 -17.10 7.48
N THR A 2 17.99 -17.38 8.10
CA THR A 2 16.67 -16.86 7.69
C THR A 2 16.55 -15.38 8.05
N ASP A 3 15.55 -14.70 7.51
CA ASP A 3 15.34 -13.27 7.79
C ASP A 3 15.15 -12.99 9.29
N ILE A 4 14.39 -13.84 9.99
CA ILE A 4 14.22 -13.69 11.45
C ILE A 4 15.51 -13.96 12.22
N GLU A 5 16.32 -14.91 11.80
CA GLU A 5 17.62 -15.20 12.44
C GLU A 5 18.58 -14.01 12.29
N ILE A 6 18.62 -13.37 11.11
CA ILE A 6 19.42 -12.16 10.87
C ILE A 6 18.93 -11.03 11.79
N ALA A 7 17.62 -10.82 11.86
CA ALA A 7 17.02 -9.78 12.69
C ALA A 7 17.30 -10.02 14.19
N GLN A 8 17.16 -11.27 14.67
CA GLN A 8 17.41 -11.64 16.08
C GLN A 8 18.88 -11.54 16.47
N ALA A 9 19.80 -11.79 15.54
CA ALA A 9 21.24 -11.69 15.80
C ALA A 9 21.73 -10.23 15.82
N HIS A 10 20.94 -9.29 15.32
CA HIS A 10 21.31 -7.88 15.23
C HIS A 10 21.15 -7.16 16.58
N LYS A 11 22.15 -6.36 16.95
CA LYS A 11 22.08 -5.48 18.11
C LYS A 11 21.52 -4.12 17.67
N MET A 12 20.26 -3.87 18.01
CA MET A 12 19.59 -2.61 17.70
C MET A 12 20.14 -1.44 18.52
N GLU A 13 20.14 -0.25 17.92
CA GLU A 13 20.35 1.00 18.63
C GLU A 13 19.08 1.39 19.41
N LYS A 14 19.22 2.14 20.49
CA LYS A 14 18.04 2.70 21.17
C LYS A 14 17.34 3.69 20.26
N ILE A 15 16.01 3.70 20.29
CA ILE A 15 15.23 4.58 19.39
C ILE A 15 15.50 6.07 19.65
N VAL A 16 15.87 6.45 20.86
CA VAL A 16 16.26 7.84 21.16
C VAL A 16 17.52 8.25 20.39
N ASP A 17 18.48 7.34 20.22
CA ASP A 17 19.72 7.58 19.48
C ASP A 17 19.45 7.62 17.96
N VAL A 18 18.56 6.77 17.48
CA VAL A 18 18.11 6.77 16.08
C VAL A 18 17.40 8.09 15.75
N ALA A 19 16.50 8.54 16.61
CA ALA A 19 15.78 9.80 16.45
C ALA A 19 16.73 11.02 16.43
N ALA A 20 17.78 11.00 17.26
CA ALA A 20 18.79 12.05 17.30
C ALA A 20 19.52 12.24 15.96
N LYS A 21 19.68 11.18 15.15
CA LYS A 21 20.31 11.25 13.81
C LYS A 21 19.58 12.20 12.85
N VAL A 22 18.29 12.40 13.05
CA VAL A 22 17.44 13.30 12.25
C VAL A 22 16.96 14.52 13.04
N GLY A 23 17.66 14.82 14.14
CA GLY A 23 17.43 16.05 14.93
C GLY A 23 16.19 16.02 15.82
N ILE A 24 15.65 14.86 16.14
CA ILE A 24 14.52 14.72 17.06
C ILE A 24 15.03 14.52 18.49
N ASP A 25 14.61 15.42 19.38
CA ASP A 25 14.86 15.33 20.81
C ASP A 25 13.93 14.30 21.47
N GLU A 26 14.41 13.59 22.48
CA GLU A 26 13.66 12.57 23.23
C GLU A 26 12.30 13.09 23.76
N LYS A 27 12.19 14.37 24.12
CA LYS A 27 10.94 14.97 24.59
C LYS A 27 9.80 14.92 23.57
N HIS A 28 10.09 14.71 22.28
CA HIS A 28 9.11 14.57 21.22
C HIS A 28 8.79 13.11 20.88
N LEU A 29 9.32 12.16 21.65
CA LEU A 29 9.10 10.72 21.49
C LEU A 29 8.13 10.21 22.56
N GLU A 30 7.16 9.42 22.12
CA GLU A 30 6.37 8.55 22.99
C GLU A 30 6.95 7.14 22.86
N LEU A 31 7.69 6.69 23.87
CA LEU A 31 8.44 5.45 23.82
C LEU A 31 7.53 4.23 23.97
N TYR A 32 7.69 3.25 23.08
CA TYR A 32 7.10 1.93 23.14
C TYR A 32 8.24 0.91 23.38
N GLY A 33 8.84 0.94 24.56
CA GLY A 33 10.07 0.24 24.87
C GLY A 33 11.30 0.96 24.31
N ASN A 34 12.41 0.20 24.14
CA ASN A 34 13.70 0.80 23.76
C ASN A 34 13.88 1.07 22.27
N TYR A 35 13.08 0.40 21.43
CA TYR A 35 13.37 0.30 19.98
C TYR A 35 12.26 0.82 19.08
N LYS A 36 11.15 1.28 19.65
CA LYS A 36 10.00 1.85 18.92
C LYS A 36 9.54 3.12 19.61
N ALA A 37 9.09 4.08 18.84
CA ALA A 37 8.47 5.29 19.38
C ALA A 37 7.44 5.86 18.40
N LYS A 38 6.41 6.50 18.95
CA LYS A 38 5.58 7.45 18.19
C LYS A 38 6.15 8.85 18.35
N LEU A 39 5.86 9.73 17.37
CA LEU A 39 6.37 11.10 17.35
C LEU A 39 5.25 12.10 17.68
N ASP A 40 5.58 13.06 18.54
CA ASP A 40 4.85 14.32 18.60
C ASP A 40 5.28 15.20 17.42
N LEU A 41 4.33 15.51 16.54
CA LEU A 41 4.58 16.23 15.31
C LEU A 41 4.47 17.76 15.45
N SER A 42 4.13 18.29 16.62
CA SER A 42 3.82 19.71 16.82
C SER A 42 4.93 20.65 16.36
N GLU A 43 6.18 20.34 16.68
CA GLU A 43 7.33 21.14 16.26
C GLU A 43 7.82 20.77 14.85
N ILE A 44 7.77 19.48 14.49
CA ILE A 44 8.23 18.99 13.18
C ILE A 44 7.41 19.61 12.04
N ARG A 45 6.11 19.78 12.23
CA ARG A 45 5.22 20.41 11.23
C ARG A 45 5.60 21.84 10.88
N LYS A 46 6.33 22.54 11.74
CA LYS A 46 6.82 23.89 11.49
C LYS A 46 8.03 23.93 10.56
N LEU A 47 8.73 22.80 10.39
CA LEU A 47 9.86 22.68 9.49
C LEU A 47 9.40 22.66 8.04
N PRO A 48 10.19 23.17 7.08
CA PRO A 48 9.85 23.06 5.67
C PRO A 48 10.04 21.62 5.16
N ARG A 49 9.28 21.24 4.15
CA ARG A 49 9.58 20.05 3.34
C ARG A 49 10.85 20.33 2.56
N LYS A 50 11.88 19.52 2.72
CA LYS A 50 13.17 19.72 2.05
C LYS A 50 13.66 18.52 1.28
N ALA A 51 13.16 17.32 1.60
CA ALA A 51 13.66 16.08 1.04
C ALA A 51 13.30 15.91 -0.44
N LYS A 52 14.20 15.29 -1.18
CA LYS A 52 13.87 14.63 -2.45
C LYS A 52 13.03 13.40 -2.14
N LEU A 53 11.89 13.25 -2.84
CA LEU A 53 10.97 12.13 -2.66
C LEU A 53 11.22 11.07 -3.72
N ILE A 54 11.53 9.86 -3.29
CA ILE A 54 11.83 8.71 -4.15
C ILE A 54 10.74 7.66 -3.96
N LEU A 55 10.04 7.34 -5.05
CA LEU A 55 9.06 6.27 -5.07
C LEU A 55 9.70 4.98 -5.57
N VAL A 56 9.59 3.92 -4.78
CA VAL A 56 9.94 2.56 -5.21
C VAL A 56 8.67 1.82 -5.58
N THR A 57 8.64 1.32 -6.80
CA THR A 57 7.56 0.50 -7.35
C THR A 57 8.14 -0.74 -8.01
N ALA A 58 7.35 -1.51 -8.73
CA ALA A 58 7.78 -2.75 -9.36
C ALA A 58 7.01 -3.05 -10.63
N ILE A 59 7.48 -4.05 -11.37
CA ILE A 59 6.75 -4.70 -12.47
C ILE A 59 5.57 -5.50 -11.92
N SER A 60 4.70 -5.97 -12.80
CA SER A 60 3.58 -6.84 -12.42
C SER A 60 4.07 -8.05 -11.62
N PRO A 61 3.54 -8.30 -10.41
CA PRO A 61 4.08 -9.29 -9.50
C PRO A 61 3.88 -10.72 -10.00
N THR A 62 4.77 -11.58 -9.54
CA THR A 62 4.65 -13.03 -9.67
C THR A 62 4.36 -13.66 -8.30
N PRO A 63 3.99 -14.93 -8.23
CA PRO A 63 3.76 -15.61 -6.94
C PRO A 63 4.95 -15.59 -5.97
N ALA A 64 6.17 -15.35 -6.48
CA ALA A 64 7.39 -15.31 -5.66
C ALA A 64 7.68 -13.93 -5.03
N GLY A 65 7.02 -12.87 -5.51
CA GLY A 65 7.33 -11.48 -5.15
C GLY A 65 8.61 -10.96 -5.82
N GLU A 66 8.78 -9.62 -5.83
CA GLU A 66 9.88 -8.98 -6.58
C GLU A 66 10.93 -8.30 -5.68
N GLY A 67 10.73 -8.31 -4.37
CA GLY A 67 11.67 -7.73 -3.41
C GLY A 67 11.65 -6.20 -3.35
N LYS A 68 10.50 -5.60 -3.55
CA LYS A 68 10.32 -4.14 -3.53
C LYS A 68 10.68 -3.52 -2.19
N THR A 69 10.17 -4.07 -1.08
CA THR A 69 10.48 -3.55 0.27
C THR A 69 11.96 -3.73 0.61
N THR A 70 12.53 -4.88 0.29
CA THR A 70 13.98 -5.13 0.44
C THR A 70 14.79 -4.09 -0.31
N THR A 71 14.42 -3.79 -1.56
CA THR A 71 15.08 -2.76 -2.38
C THR A 71 14.91 -1.37 -1.78
N SER A 72 13.73 -1.03 -1.27
CA SER A 72 13.46 0.27 -0.62
C SER A 72 14.35 0.48 0.60
N VAL A 73 14.44 -0.52 1.47
CA VAL A 73 15.27 -0.47 2.68
C VAL A 73 16.75 -0.39 2.30
N GLY A 74 17.21 -1.26 1.41
CA GLY A 74 18.62 -1.27 0.96
C GLY A 74 19.03 0.00 0.24
N LEU A 75 18.14 0.61 -0.54
CA LEU A 75 18.37 1.91 -1.17
C LEU A 75 18.55 3.02 -0.13
N ALA A 76 17.70 3.05 0.90
CA ALA A 76 17.83 4.05 1.97
C ALA A 76 19.16 3.89 2.73
N ASP A 77 19.55 2.67 3.03
CA ASP A 77 20.84 2.37 3.66
C ASP A 77 22.01 2.78 2.75
N ALA A 78 21.91 2.51 1.45
CA ALA A 78 22.92 2.89 0.46
C ALA A 78 23.06 4.42 0.33
N LEU A 79 21.94 5.15 0.31
CA LEU A 79 21.95 6.61 0.28
C LEU A 79 22.64 7.20 1.52
N ASN A 80 22.38 6.64 2.71
CA ASN A 80 23.09 7.04 3.93
C ASN A 80 24.59 6.73 3.85
N LYS A 81 25.00 5.62 3.26
CA LYS A 81 26.43 5.32 3.01
C LYS A 81 27.10 6.32 2.08
N LEU A 82 26.36 6.91 1.15
CA LEU A 82 26.84 8.00 0.28
C LEU A 82 26.85 9.36 0.99
N GLY A 83 26.55 9.42 2.28
CA GLY A 83 26.48 10.67 3.04
C GLY A 83 25.21 11.48 2.80
N LYS A 84 24.17 10.88 2.25
CA LYS A 84 22.87 11.51 2.04
C LYS A 84 21.95 11.18 3.21
N ASN A 85 21.58 12.20 3.99
CA ASN A 85 20.67 12.02 5.11
C ASN A 85 19.31 11.52 4.62
N THR A 86 19.00 10.24 4.84
CA THR A 86 17.87 9.53 4.25
C THR A 86 17.01 8.85 5.31
N MET A 87 15.70 8.91 5.10
CA MET A 87 14.71 8.12 5.83
C MET A 87 13.91 7.26 4.85
N VAL A 88 13.37 6.15 5.35
CA VAL A 88 12.47 5.27 4.60
C VAL A 88 11.11 5.18 5.27
N CYS A 89 10.03 5.24 4.48
CA CYS A 89 8.65 5.14 4.94
C CYS A 89 7.98 3.92 4.30
N LEU A 90 7.46 3.02 5.13
CA LEU A 90 6.89 1.74 4.72
C LEU A 90 5.51 1.55 5.32
N ARG A 91 4.76 0.59 4.75
CA ARG A 91 3.50 0.13 5.33
C ARG A 91 3.76 -0.83 6.48
N GLU A 92 2.86 -0.82 7.46
CA GLU A 92 2.78 -1.83 8.50
C GLU A 92 2.14 -3.11 7.94
N PRO A 93 2.71 -4.31 8.21
CA PRO A 93 2.13 -5.56 7.75
C PRO A 93 0.86 -5.93 8.52
N SER A 94 -0.09 -6.55 7.80
CA SER A 94 -1.30 -7.12 8.35
C SER A 94 -1.07 -8.56 8.85
N LEU A 95 -1.71 -8.94 9.95
CA LEU A 95 -1.62 -10.28 10.52
C LEU A 95 -2.13 -11.36 9.57
N GLY A 96 -3.14 -11.06 8.75
CA GLY A 96 -3.68 -12.02 7.79
C GLY A 96 -2.62 -12.59 6.85
N PRO A 97 -1.91 -11.77 6.07
CA PRO A 97 -0.79 -12.23 5.24
C PRO A 97 0.34 -12.88 6.03
N VAL A 98 0.69 -12.37 7.20
CA VAL A 98 1.77 -12.91 8.05
C VAL A 98 1.49 -14.35 8.43
N PHE A 99 0.28 -14.64 8.88
CA PHE A 99 -0.14 -15.99 9.27
C PHE A 99 -0.70 -16.82 8.11
N GLY A 100 -0.89 -16.21 6.93
CA GLY A 100 -1.43 -16.84 5.72
C GLY A 100 -0.38 -17.39 4.79
N VAL A 101 -0.07 -16.64 3.75
CA VAL A 101 0.73 -17.14 2.62
C VAL A 101 2.16 -16.64 2.65
N LYS A 102 2.42 -15.44 3.21
CA LYS A 102 3.67 -14.72 2.91
C LYS A 102 4.07 -13.79 4.03
N GLY A 103 5.36 -13.59 4.10
CA GLY A 103 6.06 -12.71 4.95
C GLY A 103 5.52 -11.28 5.06
N GLY A 104 5.81 -10.68 6.19
CA GLY A 104 5.50 -9.29 6.46
C GLY A 104 6.32 -8.31 5.62
N ALA A 105 6.00 -7.03 5.76
CA ALA A 105 6.58 -5.95 4.96
C ALA A 105 7.84 -5.33 5.59
N ALA A 106 8.67 -6.10 6.29
CA ALA A 106 9.88 -5.58 6.96
C ALA A 106 11.16 -5.63 6.11
N GLY A 107 11.06 -6.07 4.86
CA GLY A 107 12.22 -6.35 4.00
C GLY A 107 12.73 -7.77 4.16
N GLY A 108 13.97 -8.04 3.75
CA GLY A 108 14.57 -9.35 3.84
C GLY A 108 16.10 -9.32 3.79
N GLY A 109 16.73 -10.42 4.20
CA GLY A 109 18.17 -10.52 4.28
C GLY A 109 18.79 -9.44 5.15
N TYR A 110 19.81 -8.77 4.63
CA TYR A 110 20.48 -7.66 5.31
C TYR A 110 19.85 -6.28 5.03
N ALA A 111 18.73 -6.24 4.32
CA ALA A 111 17.94 -5.04 4.08
C ALA A 111 16.57 -5.17 4.75
N GLN A 112 16.56 -5.05 6.07
CA GLN A 112 15.38 -5.18 6.93
C GLN A 112 15.21 -3.98 7.84
N VAL A 113 13.95 -3.75 8.23
CA VAL A 113 13.57 -2.86 9.33
C VAL A 113 13.35 -3.68 10.58
N VAL A 114 13.87 -3.23 11.70
CA VAL A 114 13.78 -3.90 13.00
C VAL A 114 13.20 -2.96 14.07
N PRO A 115 12.52 -3.48 15.09
CA PRO A 115 12.35 -4.88 15.53
C PRO A 115 11.35 -5.65 14.64
N MET A 116 11.83 -6.67 13.94
CA MET A 116 11.06 -7.39 12.92
C MET A 116 9.84 -8.12 13.50
N GLU A 117 10.01 -8.77 14.65
CA GLU A 117 8.95 -9.53 15.32
C GLU A 117 7.78 -8.61 15.72
N ASP A 118 8.08 -7.49 16.35
CA ASP A 118 7.07 -6.51 16.79
C ASP A 118 6.32 -5.93 15.60
N ILE A 119 7.04 -5.56 14.54
CA ILE A 119 6.45 -5.00 13.32
C ILE A 119 5.45 -5.99 12.69
N ASN A 120 5.78 -7.27 12.66
CA ASN A 120 4.94 -8.29 12.02
C ASN A 120 3.82 -8.85 12.91
N LEU A 121 3.88 -8.67 14.20
CA LEU A 121 2.90 -9.20 15.16
C LEU A 121 2.09 -8.05 15.79
N HIS A 122 2.49 -7.62 16.98
CA HIS A 122 1.88 -6.50 17.68
C HIS A 122 2.86 -5.34 17.73
N PHE A 123 2.66 -4.34 16.92
CA PHE A 123 3.59 -3.23 16.79
C PHE A 123 3.37 -2.17 17.90
N THR A 124 2.44 -1.25 17.66
CA THR A 124 2.09 -0.17 18.59
C THR A 124 0.58 -0.07 18.83
N GLY A 125 -0.18 -1.01 18.25
CA GLY A 125 -1.61 -1.12 18.44
C GLY A 125 -2.48 -0.38 17.41
N ASP A 126 -1.89 0.18 16.35
CA ASP A 126 -2.63 0.98 15.37
C ASP A 126 -3.72 0.18 14.68
N PHE A 127 -3.45 -1.06 14.27
CA PHE A 127 -4.43 -1.91 13.59
C PHE A 127 -5.56 -2.34 14.53
N HIS A 128 -5.26 -2.59 15.79
CA HIS A 128 -6.29 -2.83 16.81
C HIS A 128 -7.19 -1.62 17.00
N ALA A 129 -6.61 -0.41 17.05
CA ALA A 129 -7.37 0.83 17.15
C ALA A 129 -8.27 1.04 15.92
N ILE A 130 -7.76 0.77 14.72
CA ILE A 130 -8.53 0.86 13.48
C ILE A 130 -9.69 -0.14 13.48
N GLY A 131 -9.43 -1.39 13.83
CA GLY A 131 -10.48 -2.41 13.97
C GLY A 131 -11.54 -2.03 15.01
N ALA A 132 -11.12 -1.53 16.16
CA ALA A 132 -12.04 -1.07 17.21
C ALA A 132 -12.91 0.11 16.74
N ALA A 133 -12.33 1.10 16.06
CA ALA A 133 -13.08 2.25 15.53
C ALA A 133 -14.07 1.79 14.44
N ASN A 134 -13.64 0.93 13.53
CA ASN A 134 -14.50 0.37 12.49
C ASN A 134 -15.70 -0.37 13.08
N ASN A 135 -15.47 -1.18 14.10
CA ASN A 135 -16.50 -2.02 14.71
C ASN A 135 -17.39 -1.22 15.67
N LEU A 136 -16.88 -0.15 16.27
CA LEU A 136 -17.71 0.81 16.99
C LEU A 136 -18.76 1.44 16.06
N LEU A 137 -18.35 1.86 14.87
CA LEU A 137 -19.27 2.42 13.87
C LEU A 137 -20.31 1.39 13.43
N ALA A 138 -19.93 0.14 13.20
CA ALA A 138 -20.86 -0.94 12.88
C ALA A 138 -21.86 -1.19 14.01
N ALA A 139 -21.38 -1.17 15.26
CA ALA A 139 -22.24 -1.33 16.43
C ALA A 139 -23.22 -0.16 16.59
N LEU A 140 -22.79 1.07 16.40
CA LEU A 140 -23.64 2.25 16.45
C LEU A 140 -24.72 2.22 15.36
N LEU A 141 -24.38 1.77 14.16
CA LEU A 141 -25.33 1.63 13.06
C LEU A 141 -26.44 0.61 13.40
N ASP A 142 -26.06 -0.58 13.82
CA ASP A 142 -27.04 -1.62 14.18
C ASP A 142 -27.84 -1.25 15.44
N ASN A 143 -27.21 -0.55 16.40
CA ASN A 143 -27.92 0.00 17.55
C ASN A 143 -28.96 1.05 17.15
N HIS A 144 -28.63 1.93 16.19
CA HIS A 144 -29.57 2.91 15.68
C HIS A 144 -30.82 2.24 15.10
N ILE A 145 -30.64 1.17 14.32
CA ILE A 145 -31.76 0.41 13.75
C ILE A 145 -32.58 -0.26 14.87
N GLN A 146 -31.93 -0.87 15.85
CA GLN A 146 -32.57 -1.52 17.00
C GLN A 146 -33.40 -0.54 17.86
N GLN A 147 -32.93 0.69 18.02
CA GLN A 147 -33.53 1.70 18.87
C GLN A 147 -34.55 2.60 18.15
N GLY A 148 -35.10 2.18 17.06
CA GLY A 148 -36.20 2.84 16.37
C GLY A 148 -35.90 3.37 14.98
N ASN A 149 -34.66 3.32 14.51
CA ASN A 149 -34.28 3.66 13.13
C ASN A 149 -34.80 5.01 12.63
N VAL A 150 -34.60 6.06 13.42
CA VAL A 150 -35.14 7.41 13.14
C VAL A 150 -34.63 7.95 11.79
N LEU A 151 -33.42 7.61 11.39
CA LEU A 151 -32.84 8.02 10.09
C LEU A 151 -33.47 7.30 8.89
N GLY A 152 -34.25 6.24 9.11
CA GLY A 152 -34.88 5.48 8.03
C GLY A 152 -33.88 4.68 7.20
N ILE A 153 -32.87 4.09 7.82
CA ILE A 153 -31.90 3.22 7.16
C ILE A 153 -32.61 1.97 6.62
N ASP A 154 -32.41 1.67 5.34
CA ASP A 154 -32.83 0.38 4.76
C ASP A 154 -31.77 -0.67 5.13
N PRO A 155 -32.12 -1.71 5.93
CA PRO A 155 -31.18 -2.76 6.31
C PRO A 155 -30.57 -3.54 5.15
N ARG A 156 -31.17 -3.46 3.95
CA ARG A 156 -30.66 -4.08 2.72
C ARG A 156 -29.67 -3.19 1.97
N LYS A 157 -29.50 -1.93 2.40
CA LYS A 157 -28.63 -0.92 1.78
C LYS A 157 -27.51 -0.48 2.72
N ILE A 158 -27.12 -1.32 3.65
CA ILE A 158 -25.96 -1.09 4.51
C ILE A 158 -24.71 -1.48 3.72
N VAL A 159 -23.75 -0.56 3.64
CA VAL A 159 -22.49 -0.75 2.91
C VAL A 159 -21.29 -0.87 3.84
N TRP A 160 -21.49 -0.70 5.15
CA TRP A 160 -20.47 -0.82 6.17
C TRP A 160 -20.38 -2.24 6.70
N LYS A 161 -19.16 -2.77 6.77
CA LYS A 161 -18.90 -4.10 7.32
C LYS A 161 -18.11 -4.00 8.61
N ARG A 162 -18.12 -5.07 9.38
CA ARG A 162 -17.17 -5.25 10.49
C ARG A 162 -15.78 -5.57 9.95
N ALA A 163 -14.75 -5.50 10.80
CA ALA A 163 -13.38 -5.76 10.41
C ALA A 163 -12.68 -6.65 11.43
N VAL A 164 -11.78 -7.49 10.94
CA VAL A 164 -10.83 -8.25 11.74
C VAL A 164 -9.51 -8.36 10.98
N ASP A 165 -8.38 -8.23 11.68
CA ASP A 165 -7.07 -8.31 11.02
C ASP A 165 -6.60 -9.77 10.93
N MET A 166 -7.31 -10.57 10.17
CA MET A 166 -7.02 -11.98 9.94
C MET A 166 -7.64 -12.45 8.62
N ASN A 167 -7.03 -13.44 7.97
CA ASN A 167 -7.61 -14.10 6.81
C ASN A 167 -8.63 -15.14 7.28
N ASP A 168 -9.91 -14.84 7.10
CA ASP A 168 -11.00 -15.74 7.51
C ASP A 168 -12.16 -15.73 6.52
N ARG A 169 -12.14 -16.65 5.56
CA ARG A 169 -13.19 -16.75 4.53
C ARG A 169 -14.58 -17.06 5.09
N GLN A 170 -14.66 -17.63 6.29
CA GLN A 170 -15.92 -17.97 6.94
C GLN A 170 -16.75 -16.72 7.27
N LEU A 171 -16.10 -15.57 7.43
CA LEU A 171 -16.73 -14.31 7.81
C LEU A 171 -17.16 -13.43 6.62
N ARG A 172 -16.97 -13.88 5.37
CA ARG A 172 -17.32 -13.07 4.18
C ARG A 172 -18.79 -12.72 4.11
N HIS A 173 -19.65 -13.68 4.41
CA HIS A 173 -21.09 -13.55 4.39
C HIS A 173 -21.66 -14.25 5.62
N ILE A 174 -22.27 -13.49 6.51
CA ILE A 174 -22.86 -13.96 7.74
C ILE A 174 -24.26 -13.37 7.91
N ILE A 175 -25.03 -13.95 8.80
CA ILE A 175 -26.24 -13.33 9.32
C ILE A 175 -25.96 -12.98 10.78
N ASP A 176 -26.10 -11.72 11.14
CA ASP A 176 -26.00 -11.25 12.52
C ASP A 176 -27.37 -10.86 13.11
N GLY A 177 -27.40 -10.49 14.38
CA GLY A 177 -28.61 -10.08 15.09
C GLY A 177 -29.57 -11.23 15.43
N LEU A 178 -29.11 -12.48 15.37
CA LEU A 178 -29.90 -13.64 15.77
C LEU A 178 -30.06 -13.74 17.29
N GLY A 179 -31.11 -14.39 17.77
CA GLY A 179 -31.36 -14.60 19.20
C GLY A 179 -32.59 -13.85 19.75
N GLY A 180 -33.44 -13.37 18.88
CA GLY A 180 -34.69 -12.69 19.23
C GLY A 180 -34.55 -11.17 19.37
N LYS A 181 -35.64 -10.51 19.71
CA LYS A 181 -35.78 -9.04 19.68
C LYS A 181 -34.72 -8.31 20.50
N ALA A 182 -34.27 -8.87 21.59
CA ALA A 182 -33.23 -8.26 22.45
C ALA A 182 -31.81 -8.31 21.84
N SER A 183 -31.59 -9.14 20.83
CA SER A 183 -30.25 -9.36 20.22
C SER A 183 -30.02 -8.56 18.94
N GLY A 184 -30.95 -7.69 18.56
CA GLY A 184 -30.85 -6.86 17.37
C GLY A 184 -31.82 -7.22 16.27
N VAL A 185 -31.59 -6.68 15.08
CA VAL A 185 -32.38 -6.94 13.87
C VAL A 185 -31.56 -7.84 12.94
N PRO A 186 -32.03 -9.07 12.67
CA PRO A 186 -31.30 -9.97 11.79
C PRO A 186 -31.09 -9.37 10.39
N ARG A 187 -29.86 -9.43 9.90
CA ARG A 187 -29.53 -9.00 8.56
C ARG A 187 -28.28 -9.71 8.02
N GLU A 188 -28.13 -9.67 6.71
CA GLU A 188 -26.87 -10.04 6.09
C GLU A 188 -25.78 -9.03 6.45
N ASP A 189 -24.63 -9.53 6.86
CA ASP A 189 -23.44 -8.75 7.18
C ASP A 189 -22.19 -9.51 6.70
N GLY A 190 -21.03 -9.04 7.06
CA GLY A 190 -19.73 -9.67 6.80
C GLY A 190 -18.62 -8.93 7.49
N PHE A 191 -17.45 -9.54 7.42
CA PHE A 191 -16.20 -8.92 7.85
C PHE A 191 -15.31 -8.67 6.66
N GLU A 192 -14.60 -7.58 6.67
CA GLU A 192 -13.44 -7.35 5.81
C GLU A 192 -12.16 -7.35 6.66
N ILE A 193 -11.03 -7.59 6.03
CA ILE A 193 -9.75 -7.49 6.73
C ILE A 193 -9.49 -6.01 7.07
N THR A 194 -8.92 -5.74 8.24
CA THR A 194 -8.72 -4.38 8.75
C THR A 194 -8.04 -3.45 7.73
N VAL A 195 -7.07 -3.96 6.98
CA VAL A 195 -6.35 -3.20 5.94
C VAL A 195 -7.18 -2.88 4.69
N ALA A 196 -8.35 -3.49 4.54
CA ALA A 196 -9.33 -3.17 3.49
C ALA A 196 -10.35 -2.12 3.93
N SER A 197 -10.43 -1.81 5.22
CA SER A 197 -11.42 -0.87 5.76
C SER A 197 -11.19 0.56 5.29
N GLU A 198 -12.28 1.32 5.16
CA GLU A 198 -12.19 2.75 4.87
C GLU A 198 -11.47 3.51 6.00
N VAL A 199 -11.61 3.07 7.25
CA VAL A 199 -10.92 3.68 8.40
C VAL A 199 -9.40 3.63 8.23
N MET A 200 -8.86 2.52 7.71
CA MET A 200 -7.44 2.42 7.37
C MET A 200 -7.03 3.46 6.32
N ALA A 201 -7.80 3.60 5.25
CA ALA A 201 -7.53 4.58 4.19
C ALA A 201 -7.64 6.02 4.72
N VAL A 202 -8.64 6.30 5.53
CA VAL A 202 -8.83 7.61 6.19
C VAL A 202 -7.64 7.96 7.07
N LEU A 203 -7.18 7.04 7.92
CA LEU A 203 -6.01 7.27 8.77
C LEU A 203 -4.76 7.59 7.94
N CYS A 204 -4.56 6.90 6.83
CA CYS A 204 -3.40 7.09 5.96
C CYS A 204 -3.45 8.40 5.15
N LEU A 205 -4.62 8.93 4.85
CA LEU A 205 -4.79 10.16 4.06
C LEU A 205 -5.02 11.40 4.92
N ALA A 206 -5.30 11.24 6.20
CA ALA A 206 -5.50 12.35 7.13
C ALA A 206 -4.19 13.13 7.36
N THR A 207 -4.31 14.45 7.44
CA THR A 207 -3.20 15.37 7.67
C THR A 207 -3.00 15.76 9.14
N GLY A 208 -3.86 15.27 10.01
CA GLY A 208 -3.83 15.51 11.45
C GLY A 208 -5.12 15.05 12.12
N LEU A 209 -5.19 15.23 13.45
CA LEU A 209 -6.32 14.74 14.24
C LEU A 209 -7.65 15.41 13.88
N ALA A 210 -7.63 16.71 13.59
CA ALA A 210 -8.84 17.45 13.18
C ALA A 210 -9.35 16.97 11.82
N ASP A 211 -8.46 16.80 10.85
CA ASP A 211 -8.79 16.26 9.52
C ASP A 211 -9.25 14.81 9.62
N LEU A 212 -8.62 14.00 10.48
CA LEU A 212 -9.06 12.63 10.76
C LEU A 212 -10.52 12.60 11.20
N LYS A 213 -10.88 13.41 12.19
CA LYS A 213 -12.24 13.47 12.71
C LYS A 213 -13.25 13.92 11.65
N GLU A 214 -12.91 14.93 10.86
CA GLU A 214 -13.74 15.40 9.76
C GLU A 214 -13.96 14.32 8.71
N ARG A 215 -12.89 13.63 8.29
CA ARG A 215 -12.97 12.52 7.32
C ARG A 215 -13.80 11.36 7.84
N LEU A 216 -13.62 10.96 9.10
CA LEU A 216 -14.42 9.90 9.72
C LEU A 216 -15.92 10.22 9.66
N GLY A 217 -16.30 11.48 9.93
CA GLY A 217 -17.69 11.91 9.86
C GLY A 217 -18.31 11.81 8.47
N LYS A 218 -17.51 11.95 7.40
CA LYS A 218 -17.98 11.89 6.01
C LYS A 218 -18.21 10.47 5.48
N MET A 219 -17.73 9.43 6.17
CA MET A 219 -17.87 8.05 5.70
C MET A 219 -19.33 7.67 5.56
N VAL A 220 -19.71 7.17 4.37
CA VAL A 220 -21.05 6.68 4.07
C VAL A 220 -21.16 5.23 4.54
N VAL A 221 -22.13 4.95 5.41
CA VAL A 221 -22.31 3.63 6.05
C VAL A 221 -23.52 2.88 5.53
N ALA A 222 -24.52 3.58 5.04
CA ALA A 222 -25.78 3.02 4.56
C ALA A 222 -26.54 4.04 3.70
N TYR A 223 -27.65 3.58 3.12
CA TYR A 223 -28.62 4.46 2.46
C TYR A 223 -30.01 4.26 3.09
N THR A 224 -30.80 5.32 3.09
CA THR A 224 -32.19 5.31 3.55
C THR A 224 -33.09 4.58 2.55
N TYR A 225 -34.35 4.31 2.94
CA TYR A 225 -35.36 3.79 2.02
C TYR A 225 -35.56 4.68 0.78
N ASP A 226 -35.25 6.00 0.91
CA ASP A 226 -35.31 7.00 -0.18
C ASP A 226 -33.98 7.20 -0.89
N ASP A 227 -33.02 6.27 -0.75
CA ASP A 227 -31.69 6.30 -1.37
C ASP A 227 -30.80 7.48 -0.96
N LYS A 228 -31.04 8.10 0.20
CA LYS A 228 -30.17 9.14 0.75
C LYS A 228 -29.01 8.51 1.53
N PRO A 229 -27.77 9.01 1.38
CA PRO A 229 -26.65 8.48 2.15
C PRO A 229 -26.79 8.80 3.63
N VAL A 230 -26.41 7.84 4.46
CA VAL A 230 -26.25 7.99 5.91
C VAL A 230 -24.78 7.92 6.24
N THR A 231 -24.28 8.92 6.95
CA THR A 231 -22.87 9.04 7.29
C THR A 231 -22.58 8.68 8.75
N ALA A 232 -21.30 8.48 9.07
CA ALA A 232 -20.87 8.31 10.45
C ALA A 232 -21.22 9.56 11.31
N HIS A 233 -21.24 10.76 10.72
CA HIS A 233 -21.68 11.99 11.38
C HIS A 233 -23.16 11.93 11.78
N ASP A 234 -24.02 11.41 10.91
CA ASP A 234 -25.44 11.23 11.21
C ASP A 234 -25.65 10.32 12.43
N LEU A 235 -24.77 9.35 12.63
CA LEU A 235 -24.72 8.46 13.79
C LEU A 235 -23.94 9.05 14.98
N LYS A 236 -23.37 10.24 14.83
CA LYS A 236 -22.53 10.92 15.84
C LYS A 236 -21.33 10.09 16.31
N ALA A 237 -20.73 9.33 15.38
CA ALA A 237 -19.69 8.34 15.68
C ALA A 237 -18.27 8.92 15.64
N GLU A 238 -18.02 9.97 14.86
CA GLU A 238 -16.67 10.46 14.53
C GLU A 238 -15.84 10.87 15.74
N GLY A 239 -16.47 11.41 16.77
CA GLY A 239 -15.77 11.82 18.00
C GLY A 239 -15.20 10.65 18.76
N ALA A 240 -16.00 9.61 19.00
CA ALA A 240 -15.56 8.39 19.69
C ALA A 240 -14.53 7.61 18.85
N MET A 241 -14.73 7.54 17.55
CA MET A 241 -13.77 6.91 16.62
C MET A 241 -12.42 7.64 16.64
N ALA A 242 -12.43 8.98 16.58
CA ALA A 242 -11.21 9.78 16.66
C ALA A 242 -10.50 9.62 18.01
N ALA A 243 -11.24 9.46 19.10
CA ALA A 243 -10.68 9.19 20.42
C ALA A 243 -9.92 7.85 20.45
N LEU A 244 -10.48 6.80 19.82
CA LEU A 244 -9.79 5.51 19.66
C LEU A 244 -8.53 5.61 18.80
N LEU A 245 -8.51 6.52 17.84
CA LEU A 245 -7.44 6.66 16.85
C LEU A 245 -6.41 7.76 17.18
N LYS A 246 -6.55 8.46 18.30
CA LYS A 246 -5.72 9.64 18.63
C LYS A 246 -4.22 9.36 18.67
N ASP A 247 -3.82 8.16 19.09
CA ASP A 247 -2.43 7.72 19.12
C ASP A 247 -2.04 7.00 17.83
N ALA A 248 -2.97 6.26 17.23
CA ALA A 248 -2.75 5.54 15.98
C ALA A 248 -2.40 6.47 14.79
N ILE A 249 -2.85 7.73 14.81
CA ILE A 249 -2.54 8.70 13.74
C ILE A 249 -1.08 9.15 13.74
N LYS A 250 -0.37 9.01 14.85
CA LYS A 250 1.04 9.38 14.96
C LYS A 250 1.91 8.31 14.28
N PRO A 251 2.91 8.70 13.46
CA PRO A 251 3.78 7.73 12.81
C PRO A 251 4.67 6.99 13.80
N ASN A 252 5.01 5.74 13.47
CA ASN A 252 5.87 4.88 14.26
C ASN A 252 7.30 4.94 13.75
N MET A 253 8.25 5.33 14.59
CA MET A 253 9.67 5.33 14.27
C MET A 253 10.34 4.04 14.71
N VAL A 254 11.14 3.49 13.81
CA VAL A 254 12.00 2.31 13.98
C VAL A 254 13.30 2.54 13.22
N GLN A 255 14.08 1.49 12.97
CA GLN A 255 15.38 1.56 12.32
C GLN A 255 15.57 0.41 11.34
N THR A 256 16.44 0.60 10.35
CA THR A 256 16.97 -0.51 9.56
C THR A 256 18.10 -1.23 10.31
N LEU A 257 18.53 -2.39 9.82
CA LEU A 257 19.72 -3.08 10.37
C LEU A 257 20.96 -2.18 10.39
N GLU A 258 21.10 -1.27 9.45
CA GLU A 258 22.22 -0.33 9.38
C GLU A 258 21.99 0.98 10.15
N GLY A 259 20.89 1.07 10.88
CA GLY A 259 20.57 2.22 11.74
C GLY A 259 19.95 3.40 11.02
N THR A 260 19.49 3.26 9.78
CA THR A 260 18.72 4.27 9.08
C THR A 260 17.38 4.47 9.78
N PRO A 261 16.98 5.70 10.14
CA PRO A 261 15.66 5.96 10.68
C PRO A 261 14.56 5.61 9.68
N ALA A 262 13.52 4.94 10.15
CA ALA A 262 12.40 4.50 9.34
C ALA A 262 11.07 4.80 10.02
N PHE A 263 10.06 5.14 9.22
CA PHE A 263 8.67 5.16 9.65
C PHE A 263 7.93 3.96 9.08
N ILE A 264 7.17 3.29 9.95
CA ILE A 264 6.21 2.26 9.54
C ILE A 264 4.85 2.69 10.05
N HIS A 265 3.92 3.02 9.15
CA HIS A 265 2.65 3.60 9.55
C HIS A 265 1.55 3.40 8.51
N GLY A 266 0.48 2.71 8.92
CA GLY A 266 -0.64 2.35 8.06
C GLY A 266 -0.30 1.24 7.08
N GLY A 267 -1.31 0.57 6.56
CA GLY A 267 -1.09 -0.60 5.68
C GLY A 267 -2.25 -0.91 4.73
N PRO A 268 -2.85 0.07 4.03
CA PRO A 268 -3.94 -0.22 3.12
C PRO A 268 -3.46 -1.09 1.96
N PHE A 269 -4.30 -2.06 1.53
CA PHE A 269 -3.98 -2.90 0.38
C PHE A 269 -4.12 -2.14 -0.93
N ALA A 270 -3.18 -2.36 -1.86
CA ALA A 270 -3.13 -1.62 -3.12
C ALA A 270 -4.10 -2.12 -4.20
N ASN A 271 -4.67 -3.32 -4.06
CA ASN A 271 -5.66 -3.86 -5.00
C ASN A 271 -7.12 -3.53 -4.62
N ILE A 272 -7.34 -2.93 -3.45
CA ILE A 272 -8.67 -2.56 -2.94
C ILE A 272 -8.73 -1.16 -2.33
N ALA A 273 -7.59 -0.59 -1.97
CA ALA A 273 -7.41 0.77 -1.46
C ALA A 273 -6.20 1.41 -2.15
N HIS A 274 -5.67 2.52 -1.62
CA HIS A 274 -4.60 3.25 -2.28
C HIS A 274 -3.19 2.68 -2.07
N GLY A 275 -3.01 1.73 -1.15
CA GLY A 275 -1.79 0.92 -1.08
C GLY A 275 -0.50 1.62 -0.66
N CYS A 276 -0.59 2.72 0.08
CA CYS A 276 0.55 3.52 0.50
C CYS A 276 0.56 3.70 2.02
N ASN A 277 1.75 3.88 2.61
CA ASN A 277 1.82 4.34 3.99
C ASN A 277 1.23 5.75 4.15
N SER A 278 1.12 6.21 5.38
CA SER A 278 0.41 7.46 5.69
C SER A 278 1.09 8.71 5.11
N ILE A 279 0.28 9.72 4.83
CA ILE A 279 0.76 11.07 4.54
C ILE A 279 1.58 11.61 5.72
N GLN A 280 1.15 11.36 6.96
CA GLN A 280 1.87 11.80 8.15
C GLN A 280 3.30 11.28 8.20
N ALA A 281 3.52 9.99 7.92
CA ALA A 281 4.85 9.39 7.90
C ALA A 281 5.73 9.98 6.79
N THR A 282 5.23 10.02 5.56
CA THR A 282 5.98 10.52 4.41
C THR A 282 6.31 12.00 4.54
N GLU A 283 5.35 12.83 4.93
CA GLU A 283 5.57 14.26 5.12
C GLU A 283 6.56 14.55 6.25
N THR A 284 6.45 13.82 7.36
CA THR A 284 7.37 13.98 8.49
C THR A 284 8.80 13.63 8.06
N ALA A 285 9.00 12.52 7.36
CA ALA A 285 10.31 12.15 6.83
C ALA A 285 10.86 13.21 5.86
N MET A 286 10.01 13.79 5.00
CA MET A 286 10.42 14.85 4.06
C MET A 286 10.84 16.15 4.76
N ARG A 287 10.41 16.37 5.98
CA ARG A 287 10.84 17.52 6.80
C ARG A 287 12.12 17.24 7.56
N LEU A 288 12.42 15.98 7.87
CA LEU A 288 13.54 15.57 8.71
C LEU A 288 14.78 15.11 7.93
N SER A 289 14.61 14.70 6.68
CA SER A 289 15.69 14.15 5.85
C SER A 289 15.94 14.97 4.59
N ASP A 290 17.01 14.65 3.88
CA ASP A 290 17.31 15.24 2.58
C ASP A 290 16.83 14.34 1.42
N TYR A 291 16.67 13.05 1.70
CA TYR A 291 16.09 12.05 0.80
C TYR A 291 15.10 11.20 1.56
N THR A 292 13.89 11.07 1.05
CA THR A 292 12.85 10.21 1.60
C THR A 292 12.52 9.13 0.59
N VAL A 293 12.75 7.87 0.96
CA VAL A 293 12.38 6.69 0.17
C VAL A 293 11.05 6.19 0.68
N THR A 294 10.10 5.99 -0.23
CA THR A 294 8.81 5.39 0.10
C THR A 294 8.41 4.40 -1.00
N GLU A 295 7.40 3.60 -0.74
CA GLU A 295 6.92 2.62 -1.70
C GLU A 295 5.40 2.61 -1.84
N ALA A 296 4.93 2.02 -2.92
CA ALA A 296 3.52 1.72 -3.15
C ALA A 296 3.33 0.23 -3.38
N GLY A 297 2.18 -0.30 -3.00
CA GLY A 297 1.89 -1.74 -3.08
C GLY A 297 1.78 -2.26 -4.50
N PHE A 298 2.18 -3.50 -4.72
CA PHE A 298 2.16 -4.17 -6.02
C PHE A 298 2.96 -3.43 -7.09
N ALA A 299 2.45 -3.38 -8.32
CA ALA A 299 3.16 -2.82 -9.47
C ALA A 299 2.82 -1.35 -9.75
N ALA A 300 3.52 -0.79 -10.74
CA ALA A 300 3.39 0.62 -11.09
C ALA A 300 2.01 0.98 -11.66
N ASP A 301 1.33 0.04 -12.30
CA ASP A 301 -0.03 0.23 -12.83
C ASP A 301 -1.10 0.33 -11.72
N LEU A 302 -0.81 -0.20 -10.55
CA LEU A 302 -1.75 -0.29 -9.44
C LEU A 302 -1.34 0.59 -8.26
N GLY A 303 -0.27 0.25 -7.57
CA GLY A 303 0.17 1.00 -6.39
C GLY A 303 0.78 2.36 -6.72
N ALA A 304 1.67 2.45 -7.71
CA ALA A 304 2.27 3.73 -8.08
C ALA A 304 1.24 4.67 -8.70
N GLU A 305 0.31 4.18 -9.51
CA GLU A 305 -0.80 4.99 -10.03
C GLU A 305 -1.56 5.66 -8.87
N LYS A 306 -1.94 4.89 -7.86
CA LYS A 306 -2.68 5.43 -6.70
C LYS A 306 -1.84 6.32 -5.80
N PHE A 307 -0.56 6.02 -5.65
CA PHE A 307 0.38 6.91 -4.98
C PHE A 307 0.38 8.30 -5.65
N LEU A 308 0.48 8.32 -6.98
CA LEU A 308 0.54 9.55 -7.76
C LEU A 308 -0.81 10.27 -7.83
N ASP A 309 -1.87 9.57 -8.23
CA ASP A 309 -3.17 10.19 -8.48
C ASP A 309 -4.03 10.39 -7.22
N ILE A 310 -3.78 9.65 -6.15
CA ILE A 310 -4.51 9.80 -4.88
C ILE A 310 -3.64 10.46 -3.80
N LYS A 311 -2.55 9.83 -3.37
CA LYS A 311 -1.74 10.32 -2.24
C LYS A 311 -1.03 11.62 -2.57
N CYS A 312 -0.34 11.70 -3.71
CA CYS A 312 0.35 12.92 -4.14
C CYS A 312 -0.63 14.07 -4.37
N ARG A 313 -1.80 13.78 -4.95
CA ARG A 313 -2.86 14.77 -5.14
C ARG A 313 -3.37 15.32 -3.81
N ALA A 314 -3.63 14.45 -2.84
CA ALA A 314 -4.14 14.84 -1.52
C ALA A 314 -3.11 15.62 -0.68
N ALA A 315 -1.84 15.25 -0.77
CA ALA A 315 -0.77 15.82 0.07
C ALA A 315 0.04 16.91 -0.61
N GLY A 316 -0.13 17.14 -1.92
CA GLY A 316 0.73 18.04 -2.69
C GLY A 316 2.16 17.52 -2.80
N PHE A 317 2.35 16.21 -2.88
CA PHE A 317 3.67 15.61 -3.10
C PHE A 317 4.01 15.55 -4.58
N HIS A 318 5.31 15.73 -4.87
CA HIS A 318 5.89 15.61 -6.20
C HIS A 318 7.12 14.72 -6.11
N PRO A 319 7.06 13.46 -6.60
CA PRO A 319 8.24 12.60 -6.61
C PRO A 319 9.35 13.19 -7.46
N ASP A 320 10.59 13.04 -7.01
CA ASP A 320 11.77 13.49 -7.75
C ASP A 320 12.37 12.39 -8.62
N ALA A 321 12.23 11.14 -8.21
CA ALA A 321 12.67 9.97 -8.96
C ALA A 321 11.82 8.75 -8.63
N VAL A 322 11.76 7.80 -9.56
CA VAL A 322 11.07 6.52 -9.39
C VAL A 322 12.04 5.38 -9.65
N VAL A 323 12.02 4.40 -8.76
CA VAL A 323 12.73 3.13 -8.91
C VAL A 323 11.74 2.04 -9.27
N ILE A 324 11.93 1.38 -10.40
CA ILE A 324 11.09 0.27 -10.84
C ILE A 324 11.86 -1.04 -10.60
N VAL A 325 11.43 -1.80 -9.62
CA VAL A 325 12.05 -3.09 -9.28
C VAL A 325 11.58 -4.17 -10.23
N ALA A 326 12.50 -4.93 -10.78
CA ALA A 326 12.25 -6.08 -11.61
C ALA A 326 13.16 -7.24 -11.22
N THR A 327 12.77 -8.45 -11.59
CA THR A 327 13.61 -9.64 -11.54
C THR A 327 13.62 -10.32 -12.91
N VAL A 328 14.76 -10.89 -13.29
CA VAL A 328 14.84 -11.68 -14.52
C VAL A 328 13.85 -12.85 -14.48
N ARG A 329 13.68 -13.47 -13.32
CA ARG A 329 12.71 -14.55 -13.09
C ARG A 329 11.29 -14.12 -13.39
N ALA A 330 10.87 -12.96 -12.88
CA ALA A 330 9.54 -12.44 -13.13
C ALA A 330 9.29 -12.14 -14.60
N LEU A 331 10.28 -11.58 -15.29
CA LEU A 331 10.18 -11.30 -16.73
C LEU A 331 10.08 -12.59 -17.55
N LYS A 332 10.85 -13.63 -17.21
CA LYS A 332 10.70 -14.95 -17.83
C LYS A 332 9.33 -15.57 -17.58
N TYR A 333 8.79 -15.41 -16.36
CA TYR A 333 7.42 -15.84 -16.04
C TYR A 333 6.38 -15.12 -16.91
N HIS A 334 6.50 -13.82 -17.08
CA HIS A 334 5.66 -13.04 -18.00
C HIS A 334 5.83 -13.47 -19.46
N GLY A 335 6.97 -14.04 -19.81
CA GLY A 335 7.25 -14.64 -21.11
C GLY A 335 6.74 -16.08 -21.27
N GLY A 336 6.05 -16.62 -20.25
CA GLY A 336 5.41 -17.93 -20.29
C GLY A 336 6.20 -19.09 -19.70
N VAL A 337 7.32 -18.85 -19.01
CA VAL A 337 8.10 -19.90 -18.34
C VAL A 337 7.40 -20.37 -17.07
N PRO A 338 7.22 -21.69 -16.88
CA PRO A 338 6.67 -22.23 -15.64
C PRO A 338 7.56 -21.91 -14.42
N LYS A 339 6.95 -21.74 -13.26
CA LYS A 339 7.64 -21.37 -12.01
C LYS A 339 8.85 -22.30 -11.71
N ALA A 340 8.73 -23.59 -11.98
CA ALA A 340 9.79 -24.58 -11.72
C ALA A 340 11.04 -24.41 -12.59
N GLU A 341 10.94 -23.72 -13.73
CA GLU A 341 12.01 -23.60 -14.73
C GLU A 341 12.67 -22.20 -14.75
N LEU A 342 12.28 -21.29 -13.84
CA LEU A 342 12.73 -19.89 -13.84
C LEU A 342 14.24 -19.71 -13.57
N ASN A 343 14.92 -20.72 -13.02
CA ASN A 343 16.34 -20.64 -12.70
C ASN A 343 17.26 -20.93 -13.90
N SER A 344 16.72 -21.43 -15.01
CA SER A 344 17.49 -21.72 -16.23
C SER A 344 17.48 -20.50 -17.16
N GLU A 345 18.61 -20.24 -17.82
CA GLU A 345 18.68 -19.19 -18.85
C GLU A 345 17.62 -19.43 -19.94
N ASN A 346 16.90 -18.39 -20.26
CA ASN A 346 15.92 -18.41 -21.35
C ASN A 346 15.73 -17.01 -21.93
N LEU A 347 16.56 -16.65 -22.90
CA LEU A 347 16.55 -15.33 -23.54
C LEU A 347 15.28 -15.10 -24.36
N GLU A 348 14.73 -16.13 -25.00
CA GLU A 348 13.50 -16.01 -25.78
C GLU A 348 12.31 -15.64 -24.89
N ALA A 349 12.14 -16.34 -23.77
CA ALA A 349 11.08 -16.05 -22.82
C ALA A 349 11.28 -14.68 -22.16
N LEU A 350 12.52 -14.33 -21.84
CA LEU A 350 12.85 -13.02 -21.29
C LEU A 350 12.46 -11.91 -22.27
N GLU A 351 12.76 -12.05 -23.55
CA GLU A 351 12.38 -11.07 -24.57
C GLU A 351 10.86 -10.93 -24.72
N LYS A 352 10.12 -12.05 -24.62
CA LYS A 352 8.66 -12.05 -24.64
C LYS A 352 8.05 -11.38 -23.40
N GLY A 353 8.69 -11.49 -22.24
CA GLY A 353 8.22 -10.91 -20.98
C GLY A 353 8.63 -9.46 -20.76
N LEU A 354 9.69 -9.00 -21.42
CA LEU A 354 10.19 -7.62 -21.31
C LEU A 354 9.15 -6.53 -21.56
N PRO A 355 8.16 -6.68 -22.47
CA PRO A 355 7.12 -5.69 -22.64
C PRO A 355 6.38 -5.30 -21.36
N ASN A 356 6.28 -6.20 -20.37
CA ASN A 356 5.72 -5.84 -19.05
C ASN A 356 6.54 -4.74 -18.37
N LEU A 357 7.85 -4.90 -18.29
CA LEU A 357 8.75 -3.88 -17.73
C LEU A 357 8.71 -2.59 -18.55
N LEU A 358 8.82 -2.71 -19.88
CA LEU A 358 8.90 -1.54 -20.76
C LEU A 358 7.62 -0.70 -20.72
N GLN A 359 6.45 -1.31 -20.54
CA GLN A 359 5.20 -0.57 -20.34
C GLN A 359 5.18 0.18 -19.03
N HIS A 360 5.65 -0.42 -17.92
CA HIS A 360 5.77 0.29 -16.65
C HIS A 360 6.75 1.47 -16.73
N VAL A 361 7.87 1.29 -17.43
CA VAL A 361 8.85 2.36 -17.67
C VAL A 361 8.22 3.49 -18.49
N ASP A 362 7.51 3.16 -19.56
CA ASP A 362 6.83 4.13 -20.41
C ASP A 362 5.76 4.92 -19.64
N ASN A 363 4.98 4.24 -18.81
CA ASN A 363 3.98 4.88 -17.96
C ASN A 363 4.64 5.90 -17.01
N VAL A 364 5.68 5.52 -16.30
CA VAL A 364 6.37 6.41 -15.35
C VAL A 364 7.00 7.60 -16.07
N LYS A 365 7.72 7.33 -17.16
CA LYS A 365 8.49 8.34 -17.87
C LYS A 365 7.63 9.26 -18.73
N ASN A 366 6.72 8.70 -19.52
CA ASN A 366 5.98 9.45 -20.53
C ASN A 366 4.56 9.83 -20.11
N VAL A 367 3.86 8.97 -19.36
CA VAL A 367 2.51 9.28 -18.87
C VAL A 367 2.56 10.19 -17.66
N TYR A 368 3.41 9.88 -16.68
CA TYR A 368 3.56 10.69 -15.46
C TYR A 368 4.66 11.75 -15.53
N GLY A 369 5.58 11.67 -16.49
CA GLY A 369 6.64 12.65 -16.67
C GLY A 369 7.76 12.60 -15.61
N LEU A 370 8.01 11.45 -15.00
CA LEU A 370 8.96 11.27 -13.91
C LEU A 370 10.26 10.61 -14.36
N PRO A 371 11.43 11.09 -13.87
CA PRO A 371 12.69 10.38 -14.07
C PRO A 371 12.64 9.01 -13.38
N CYS A 372 13.18 7.97 -14.02
CA CYS A 372 13.18 6.64 -13.42
C CYS A 372 14.44 5.83 -13.73
N VAL A 373 14.70 4.84 -12.90
CA VAL A 373 15.72 3.80 -13.05
C VAL A 373 15.07 2.44 -12.83
N VAL A 374 15.55 1.44 -13.54
CA VAL A 374 15.18 0.04 -13.30
C VAL A 374 16.20 -0.58 -12.34
N ALA A 375 15.72 -1.11 -11.23
CA ALA A 375 16.52 -1.88 -10.28
C ALA A 375 16.27 -3.37 -10.48
N ILE A 376 17.28 -4.11 -10.91
CA ILE A 376 17.19 -5.57 -10.98
C ILE A 376 17.57 -6.13 -9.61
N ASN A 377 16.60 -6.73 -8.93
CA ASN A 377 16.85 -7.52 -7.74
C ASN A 377 17.50 -8.83 -8.19
N ALA A 378 18.82 -8.87 -8.09
CA ALA A 378 19.64 -9.93 -8.70
C ALA A 378 19.59 -11.24 -7.93
N PHE A 379 19.46 -12.32 -8.66
CA PHE A 379 19.59 -13.71 -8.16
C PHE A 379 20.87 -14.36 -8.70
N PRO A 380 21.49 -15.27 -7.93
CA PRO A 380 22.71 -15.97 -8.38
C PRO A 380 22.55 -16.75 -9.69
N THR A 381 21.32 -17.09 -10.05
CA THR A 381 20.99 -17.81 -11.29
C THR A 381 20.82 -16.91 -12.52
N ASP A 382 20.81 -15.60 -12.34
CA ASP A 382 20.69 -14.64 -13.44
C ASP A 382 21.99 -14.65 -14.27
N THR A 383 21.87 -14.85 -15.58
CA THR A 383 23.03 -14.86 -16.46
C THR A 383 23.39 -13.46 -16.97
N LYS A 384 24.67 -13.29 -17.34
CA LYS A 384 25.10 -12.02 -17.93
C LYS A 384 24.32 -11.69 -19.20
N ALA A 385 24.04 -12.68 -20.04
CA ALA A 385 23.28 -12.49 -21.27
C ALA A 385 21.85 -12.00 -21.00
N GLU A 386 21.19 -12.55 -19.97
CA GLU A 386 19.86 -12.09 -19.54
C GLU A 386 19.90 -10.65 -19.03
N LEU A 387 20.86 -10.31 -18.19
CA LEU A 387 21.02 -8.95 -17.65
C LEU A 387 21.33 -7.94 -18.76
N ASP A 388 22.23 -8.28 -19.70
CA ASP A 388 22.58 -7.42 -20.83
C ASP A 388 21.37 -7.15 -21.73
N LEU A 389 20.49 -8.15 -21.94
CA LEU A 389 19.27 -8.00 -22.72
C LEU A 389 18.30 -6.99 -22.06
N VAL A 390 18.07 -7.12 -20.76
CA VAL A 390 17.21 -6.17 -20.02
C VAL A 390 17.78 -4.75 -20.09
N GLU A 391 19.08 -4.61 -19.85
CA GLU A 391 19.76 -3.32 -19.90
C GLU A 391 19.66 -2.67 -21.29
N SER A 392 19.91 -3.43 -22.34
CA SER A 392 19.83 -2.95 -23.72
C SER A 392 18.45 -2.42 -24.07
N LYS A 393 17.38 -3.16 -23.71
CA LYS A 393 16.00 -2.76 -23.99
C LYS A 393 15.57 -1.52 -23.20
N CYS A 394 15.95 -1.40 -21.95
CA CYS A 394 15.67 -0.20 -21.16
C CYS A 394 16.45 1.02 -21.69
N ARG A 395 17.69 0.82 -22.15
CA ARG A 395 18.50 1.91 -22.72
C ARG A 395 17.87 2.47 -24.00
N GLU A 396 17.20 1.65 -24.81
CA GLU A 396 16.43 2.13 -25.98
C GLU A 396 15.35 3.15 -25.59
N LEU A 397 14.82 3.06 -24.37
CA LEU A 397 13.86 4.03 -23.80
C LEU A 397 14.55 5.18 -23.04
N GLY A 398 15.86 5.23 -23.04
CA GLY A 398 16.65 6.24 -22.31
C GLY A 398 16.61 6.05 -20.78
N VAL A 399 16.47 4.82 -20.30
CA VAL A 399 16.41 4.47 -18.87
C VAL A 399 17.57 3.56 -18.51
N ASN A 400 18.25 3.88 -17.41
CA ASN A 400 19.36 3.08 -16.89
C ASN A 400 18.84 1.90 -16.07
N VAL A 401 19.62 0.82 -16.07
CA VAL A 401 19.42 -0.36 -15.24
C VAL A 401 20.57 -0.44 -14.25
N ARG A 402 20.26 -0.71 -12.99
CA ARG A 402 21.25 -0.97 -11.93
C ARG A 402 20.91 -2.28 -11.23
N LEU A 403 21.93 -3.08 -10.95
CA LEU A 403 21.79 -4.29 -10.15
C LEU A 403 21.64 -3.90 -8.68
N SER A 404 20.78 -4.62 -7.97
CA SER A 404 20.60 -4.51 -6.53
C SER A 404 20.91 -5.84 -5.87
N GLU A 405 21.89 -5.84 -5.00
CA GLU A 405 22.31 -6.99 -4.18
C GLU A 405 22.10 -6.74 -2.69
N VAL A 406 21.14 -5.89 -2.36
CA VAL A 406 20.91 -5.42 -0.98
C VAL A 406 20.44 -6.54 -0.05
N TRP A 407 19.77 -7.56 -0.55
CA TRP A 407 19.39 -8.71 0.26
C TRP A 407 20.63 -9.39 0.88
N ALA A 408 21.67 -9.59 0.11
CA ALA A 408 22.90 -10.27 0.55
C ALA A 408 23.91 -9.33 1.22
N LYS A 409 23.97 -8.06 0.83
CA LYS A 409 25.04 -7.12 1.16
C LYS A 409 24.57 -5.85 1.89
N GLY A 410 23.26 -5.75 2.20
CA GLY A 410 22.73 -4.52 2.80
C GLY A 410 22.92 -3.31 1.89
N GLY A 411 23.13 -2.13 2.47
CA GLY A 411 23.32 -0.89 1.73
C GLY A 411 24.50 -0.90 0.76
N GLU A 412 25.55 -1.65 1.05
CA GLU A 412 26.69 -1.82 0.14
C GLU A 412 26.29 -2.38 -1.22
N GLY A 413 25.31 -3.29 -1.24
CA GLY A 413 24.76 -3.87 -2.47
C GLY A 413 23.87 -2.94 -3.28
N GLY A 414 23.58 -1.75 -2.79
CA GLY A 414 22.73 -0.74 -3.43
C GLY A 414 23.43 0.55 -3.83
N LEU A 415 24.76 0.65 -3.70
CA LEU A 415 25.48 1.90 -3.94
C LEU A 415 25.32 2.43 -5.38
N ALA A 416 25.44 1.57 -6.38
CA ALA A 416 25.27 1.99 -7.78
C ALA A 416 23.83 2.47 -8.06
N LEU A 417 22.84 1.83 -7.48
CA LEU A 417 21.44 2.27 -7.55
C LEU A 417 21.26 3.63 -6.88
N ALA A 418 21.83 3.81 -5.68
CA ALA A 418 21.75 5.05 -4.93
C ALA A 418 22.39 6.23 -5.69
N GLU A 419 23.55 6.04 -6.29
CA GLU A 419 24.21 7.05 -7.14
C GLU A 419 23.34 7.48 -8.31
N GLU A 420 22.71 6.53 -8.99
CA GLU A 420 21.78 6.81 -10.09
C GLU A 420 20.54 7.57 -9.61
N VAL A 421 19.96 7.18 -8.47
CA VAL A 421 18.81 7.87 -7.88
C VAL A 421 19.16 9.33 -7.55
N VAL A 422 20.33 9.59 -6.95
CA VAL A 422 20.80 10.96 -6.66
C VAL A 422 20.89 11.76 -7.95
N ARG A 423 21.46 11.18 -9.00
CA ARG A 423 21.57 11.82 -10.32
C ARG A 423 20.19 12.17 -10.88
N LEU A 424 19.24 11.23 -10.82
CA LEU A 424 17.87 11.43 -11.33
C LEU A 424 17.11 12.53 -10.57
N CYS A 425 17.35 12.67 -9.27
CA CYS A 425 16.70 13.71 -8.47
C CYS A 425 17.06 15.13 -8.89
N ASP A 426 18.18 15.30 -9.64
CA ASP A 426 18.63 16.59 -10.17
C ASP A 426 18.23 16.80 -11.64
N GLU A 427 17.57 15.82 -12.26
CA GLU A 427 17.05 15.96 -13.62
C GLU A 427 15.74 16.76 -13.67
N PRO A 428 15.39 17.32 -14.86
CA PRO A 428 14.12 17.96 -15.07
C PRO A 428 12.94 17.01 -14.76
N ASN A 429 11.93 17.52 -14.07
CA ASN A 429 10.76 16.78 -13.63
C ASN A 429 9.52 17.43 -14.23
N HIS A 430 8.72 16.63 -14.93
CA HIS A 430 7.50 17.05 -15.58
C HIS A 430 6.28 16.30 -15.04
N PHE A 431 6.29 16.01 -13.73
CA PHE A 431 5.21 15.26 -13.08
C PHE A 431 3.83 15.84 -13.40
N GLN A 432 2.93 14.97 -13.81
CA GLN A 432 1.52 15.27 -14.07
C GLN A 432 0.63 14.12 -13.64
N PHE A 433 -0.61 14.45 -13.32
CA PHE A 433 -1.65 13.45 -13.05
C PHE A 433 -2.20 12.86 -14.36
N VAL A 434 -2.73 11.65 -14.27
CA VAL A 434 -3.30 10.95 -15.43
C VAL A 434 -4.63 11.57 -15.87
N TYR A 435 -5.37 12.15 -14.94
CA TYR A 435 -6.66 12.79 -15.20
C TYR A 435 -6.85 14.07 -14.37
N ASP A 436 -7.71 14.95 -14.84
CA ASP A 436 -8.23 16.05 -14.01
C ASP A 436 -9.35 15.50 -13.11
N VAL A 437 -9.29 15.84 -11.82
CA VAL A 437 -10.31 15.41 -10.85
C VAL A 437 -11.70 15.96 -11.18
N ASN A 438 -11.78 17.04 -11.95
CA ASN A 438 -13.03 17.66 -12.40
C ASN A 438 -13.67 16.97 -13.60
N ASP A 439 -12.96 16.04 -14.26
CA ASP A 439 -13.53 15.23 -15.32
C ASP A 439 -14.68 14.36 -14.81
N SER A 440 -15.52 13.87 -15.71
CA SER A 440 -16.57 12.90 -15.34
C SER A 440 -15.96 11.62 -14.79
N ILE A 441 -16.70 10.86 -13.99
CA ILE A 441 -16.26 9.56 -13.47
C ILE A 441 -15.84 8.65 -14.64
N GLU A 442 -16.64 8.60 -15.71
CA GLU A 442 -16.35 7.76 -16.88
C GLU A 442 -15.06 8.19 -17.59
N ASP A 443 -14.81 9.49 -17.75
CA ASP A 443 -13.59 10.01 -18.37
C ASP A 443 -12.35 9.69 -17.53
N LYS A 444 -12.44 9.79 -16.20
CA LYS A 444 -11.35 9.40 -15.31
C LYS A 444 -11.04 7.90 -15.39
N LEU A 445 -12.06 7.06 -15.42
CA LEU A 445 -11.92 5.61 -15.62
C LEU A 445 -11.25 5.29 -16.97
N ASN A 446 -11.68 5.94 -18.04
CA ASN A 446 -11.09 5.77 -19.36
C ASN A 446 -9.63 6.26 -19.42
N ALA A 447 -9.30 7.36 -18.75
CA ALA A 447 -7.94 7.88 -18.70
C ALA A 447 -6.97 6.88 -18.05
N ILE A 448 -7.37 6.29 -16.92
CA ILE A 448 -6.56 5.24 -16.26
C ILE A 448 -6.44 4.02 -17.17
N ALA A 449 -7.55 3.51 -17.68
CA ALA A 449 -7.58 2.30 -18.50
C ALA A 449 -6.74 2.43 -19.78
N THR A 450 -6.84 3.54 -20.48
CA THR A 450 -6.15 3.73 -21.77
C THR A 450 -4.70 4.15 -21.59
N LYS A 451 -4.40 5.06 -20.69
CA LYS A 451 -3.03 5.59 -20.50
C LYS A 451 -2.14 4.69 -19.67
N VAL A 452 -2.67 4.06 -18.62
CA VAL A 452 -1.88 3.24 -17.68
C VAL A 452 -1.94 1.76 -18.04
N TYR A 453 -3.14 1.23 -18.33
CA TYR A 453 -3.28 -0.20 -18.65
C TYR A 453 -3.12 -0.50 -20.14
N HIS A 454 -3.13 0.52 -20.99
CA HIS A 454 -3.13 0.39 -22.45
C HIS A 454 -4.32 -0.44 -22.98
N ALA A 455 -5.45 -0.35 -22.27
CA ALA A 455 -6.72 -0.91 -22.70
C ALA A 455 -7.37 -0.05 -23.81
N ASP A 456 -8.34 -0.64 -24.50
CA ASP A 456 -9.14 0.08 -25.52
C ASP A 456 -10.26 0.93 -24.90
N GLY A 457 -10.31 1.04 -23.61
CA GLY A 457 -11.30 1.77 -22.82
C GLY A 457 -11.94 0.93 -21.74
N VAL A 458 -13.05 1.44 -21.18
CA VAL A 458 -13.83 0.76 -20.15
C VAL A 458 -15.19 0.33 -20.65
N VAL A 459 -15.70 -0.76 -20.09
CA VAL A 459 -17.10 -1.16 -20.17
C VAL A 459 -17.67 -1.02 -18.77
N ILE A 460 -18.74 -0.26 -18.63
CA ILE A 460 -19.42 -0.08 -17.35
C ILE A 460 -20.65 -0.99 -17.31
N ALA A 461 -20.68 -1.96 -16.40
CA ALA A 461 -21.81 -2.88 -16.23
C ALA A 461 -23.08 -2.10 -15.87
N ALA A 462 -24.24 -2.67 -16.15
CA ALA A 462 -25.54 -2.01 -15.91
C ALA A 462 -25.74 -1.56 -14.46
N SER A 463 -25.34 -2.39 -13.48
CA SER A 463 -25.35 -2.03 -12.06
C SER A 463 -24.44 -0.85 -11.75
N ALA A 464 -23.23 -0.85 -12.29
CA ALA A 464 -22.26 0.23 -12.11
C ALA A 464 -22.70 1.54 -12.79
N LYS A 465 -23.41 1.49 -13.92
CA LYS A 465 -24.00 2.69 -14.56
C LYS A 465 -25.02 3.37 -13.65
N LYS A 466 -25.84 2.58 -12.98
CA LYS A 466 -26.82 3.10 -12.02
C LYS A 466 -26.12 3.77 -10.84
N GLN A 467 -25.08 3.12 -10.29
CA GLN A 467 -24.27 3.67 -9.22
C GLN A 467 -23.54 4.95 -9.65
N LEU A 468 -22.97 4.96 -10.85
CA LEU A 468 -22.28 6.14 -11.41
C LEU A 468 -23.22 7.35 -11.45
N LYS A 469 -24.46 7.16 -11.95
CA LYS A 469 -25.48 8.20 -11.98
C LYS A 469 -25.81 8.71 -10.58
N GLN A 470 -26.05 7.80 -9.63
CA GLN A 470 -26.35 8.14 -8.23
C GLN A 470 -25.20 8.93 -7.59
N LEU A 471 -23.96 8.47 -7.74
CA LEU A 471 -22.78 9.13 -7.17
C LEU A 471 -22.57 10.54 -7.77
N THR A 472 -22.84 10.71 -9.06
CA THR A 472 -22.79 12.02 -9.72
C THR A 472 -23.85 12.95 -9.16
N GLU A 473 -25.09 12.48 -9.03
CA GLU A 473 -26.21 13.28 -8.47
C GLU A 473 -25.97 13.67 -7.01
N LEU A 474 -25.27 12.83 -6.23
CA LEU A 474 -24.89 13.11 -4.85
C LEU A 474 -23.65 14.02 -4.70
N GLY A 475 -23.02 14.40 -5.80
CA GLY A 475 -21.88 15.32 -5.80
C GLY A 475 -20.52 14.65 -5.53
N PHE A 476 -20.40 13.33 -5.68
CA PHE A 476 -19.15 12.60 -5.49
C PHE A 476 -18.31 12.44 -6.77
N ASP A 477 -18.74 13.03 -7.87
CA ASP A 477 -18.09 12.94 -9.18
C ASP A 477 -16.73 13.66 -9.26
N LYS A 478 -16.39 14.50 -8.29
CA LYS A 478 -15.10 15.24 -8.24
C LYS A 478 -14.03 14.55 -7.39
N LEU A 479 -14.24 13.32 -7.00
CA LEU A 479 -13.27 12.52 -6.28
C LEU A 479 -12.34 11.75 -7.22
N PRO A 480 -11.07 11.51 -6.84
CA PRO A 480 -10.18 10.62 -7.59
C PRO A 480 -10.70 9.17 -7.59
N ILE A 481 -10.19 8.38 -8.51
CA ILE A 481 -10.57 6.98 -8.71
C ILE A 481 -9.54 6.06 -8.05
N CYS A 482 -10.04 5.09 -7.27
CA CYS A 482 -9.27 3.97 -6.74
C CYS A 482 -9.70 2.70 -7.47
N MET A 483 -8.89 2.24 -8.43
CA MET A 483 -9.17 1.01 -9.18
C MET A 483 -8.90 -0.21 -8.32
N ALA A 484 -9.93 -1.01 -8.07
CA ALA A 484 -9.81 -2.32 -7.46
C ALA A 484 -9.73 -3.39 -8.56
N LYS A 485 -8.53 -3.87 -8.81
CA LYS A 485 -8.18 -4.72 -9.96
C LYS A 485 -7.21 -5.81 -9.52
N THR A 486 -7.14 -6.90 -10.29
CA THR A 486 -6.08 -7.90 -10.11
C THR A 486 -4.71 -7.24 -10.18
N GLN A 487 -3.80 -7.66 -9.32
CA GLN A 487 -2.41 -7.19 -9.30
C GLN A 487 -1.52 -7.89 -10.34
N PHE A 488 -1.98 -8.99 -10.94
CA PHE A 488 -1.14 -9.87 -11.77
C PHE A 488 -1.10 -9.50 -13.26
N SER A 489 -1.90 -8.55 -13.70
CA SER A 489 -1.98 -8.15 -15.11
C SER A 489 -2.34 -6.67 -15.24
N PHE A 490 -1.94 -6.05 -16.34
CA PHE A 490 -2.48 -4.75 -16.74
C PHE A 490 -3.99 -4.81 -17.04
N SER A 491 -4.50 -5.97 -17.47
CA SER A 491 -5.93 -6.17 -17.68
C SER A 491 -6.67 -6.50 -16.38
N ASP A 492 -7.96 -6.69 -16.46
CA ASP A 492 -8.80 -7.22 -15.38
C ASP A 492 -8.86 -8.76 -15.36
N ASP A 493 -8.09 -9.43 -16.20
CA ASP A 493 -7.90 -10.87 -16.26
C ASP A 493 -6.48 -11.24 -15.83
N ALA A 494 -6.35 -11.87 -14.66
CA ALA A 494 -5.07 -12.26 -14.07
C ALA A 494 -4.24 -13.23 -14.94
N SER A 495 -4.85 -13.93 -15.88
CA SER A 495 -4.16 -14.87 -16.78
C SER A 495 -3.43 -14.18 -17.93
N LYS A 496 -3.74 -12.92 -18.21
CA LYS A 496 -3.10 -12.15 -19.28
C LYS A 496 -1.78 -11.55 -18.83
N LEU A 497 -0.70 -12.32 -19.05
CA LEU A 497 0.65 -11.93 -18.66
C LEU A 497 1.29 -10.94 -19.65
N GLY A 498 2.45 -10.40 -19.28
CA GLY A 498 3.22 -9.49 -20.14
C GLY A 498 2.58 -8.11 -20.27
N ALA A 499 2.41 -7.65 -21.48
CA ALA A 499 1.76 -6.38 -21.80
C ALA A 499 0.60 -6.63 -22.79
N PRO A 500 -0.56 -7.10 -22.30
CA PRO A 500 -1.70 -7.42 -23.16
C PRO A 500 -2.23 -6.19 -23.89
N ARG A 501 -2.84 -6.41 -25.05
CA ARG A 501 -3.48 -5.41 -25.91
C ARG A 501 -4.83 -5.93 -26.40
N GLY A 502 -5.67 -5.02 -26.91
CA GLY A 502 -6.96 -5.40 -27.50
C GLY A 502 -7.98 -5.85 -26.46
N PHE A 503 -7.94 -5.28 -25.27
CA PHE A 503 -8.88 -5.59 -24.19
C PHE A 503 -9.54 -4.32 -23.64
N LYS A 504 -10.67 -4.46 -23.00
CA LYS A 504 -11.34 -3.41 -22.24
C LYS A 504 -11.40 -3.79 -20.76
N ILE A 505 -11.37 -2.80 -19.90
CA ILE A 505 -11.60 -2.98 -18.46
C ILE A 505 -13.10 -2.93 -18.18
N THR A 506 -13.63 -3.96 -17.51
CA THR A 506 -15.05 -4.00 -17.13
C THR A 506 -15.21 -3.53 -15.70
N VAL A 507 -15.83 -2.38 -15.51
CA VAL A 507 -16.20 -1.85 -14.18
C VAL A 507 -17.53 -2.48 -13.76
N ARG A 508 -17.51 -3.29 -12.72
CA ARG A 508 -18.67 -4.07 -12.25
C ARG A 508 -19.42 -3.41 -11.10
N ASP A 509 -18.71 -2.62 -10.31
CA ASP A 509 -19.27 -1.96 -9.12
C ASP A 509 -18.54 -0.64 -8.85
N LEU A 510 -19.26 0.35 -8.37
CA LEU A 510 -18.75 1.65 -7.94
C LEU A 510 -19.23 1.95 -6.53
N LYS A 511 -18.31 2.30 -5.66
CA LYS A 511 -18.59 2.66 -4.26
C LYS A 511 -17.85 3.94 -3.91
N VAL A 512 -18.48 4.82 -3.13
CA VAL A 512 -17.80 5.98 -2.56
C VAL A 512 -17.19 5.64 -1.21
N ASN A 513 -15.91 5.97 -1.05
CA ASN A 513 -15.23 6.09 0.25
C ASN A 513 -15.06 7.58 0.54
N ALA A 514 -16.15 8.22 0.98
CA ALA A 514 -16.25 9.67 1.09
C ALA A 514 -15.31 10.25 2.17
N GLY A 515 -15.02 9.50 3.22
CA GLY A 515 -14.05 9.88 4.25
C GLY A 515 -12.61 9.81 3.74
N ALA A 516 -12.26 8.76 3.04
CA ALA A 516 -10.95 8.64 2.37
C ALA A 516 -10.82 9.64 1.23
N GLY A 517 -11.92 10.01 0.58
CA GLY A 517 -11.97 10.98 -0.51
C GLY A 517 -11.64 10.38 -1.86
N PHE A 518 -12.10 9.17 -2.15
CA PHE A 518 -12.00 8.55 -3.47
C PHE A 518 -13.20 7.63 -3.78
N LEU A 519 -13.37 7.35 -5.07
CA LEU A 519 -14.33 6.37 -5.56
C LEU A 519 -13.61 5.03 -5.81
N VAL A 520 -14.17 3.94 -5.32
CA VAL A 520 -13.65 2.60 -5.59
C VAL A 520 -14.37 2.01 -6.79
N ALA A 521 -13.63 1.71 -7.84
CA ALA A 521 -14.13 1.05 -9.05
C ALA A 521 -13.64 -0.40 -9.07
N LYS A 522 -14.54 -1.35 -8.88
CA LYS A 522 -14.23 -2.78 -8.89
C LYS A 522 -14.34 -3.35 -10.31
N THR A 523 -13.30 -4.04 -10.74
CA THR A 523 -13.20 -4.61 -12.08
C THR A 523 -13.28 -6.14 -12.12
N GLY A 524 -13.43 -6.78 -10.98
CA GLY A 524 -13.50 -8.23 -10.86
C GLY A 524 -13.91 -8.65 -9.45
N ASP A 525 -13.77 -9.93 -9.16
CA ASP A 525 -14.02 -10.48 -7.83
C ASP A 525 -12.84 -10.15 -6.90
N ILE A 526 -12.85 -8.95 -6.36
CA ILE A 526 -11.81 -8.48 -5.46
C ILE A 526 -12.18 -8.85 -4.03
N MET A 527 -11.32 -9.64 -3.41
CA MET A 527 -11.52 -10.15 -2.06
C MET A 527 -11.12 -9.12 -1.01
N THR A 528 -12.09 -8.64 -0.23
CA THR A 528 -11.85 -7.79 0.94
C THR A 528 -11.67 -8.60 2.23
N MET A 529 -11.85 -9.91 2.16
CA MET A 529 -11.56 -10.86 3.21
C MET A 529 -10.86 -12.08 2.62
N PRO A 530 -9.51 -12.09 2.59
CA PRO A 530 -8.73 -13.24 2.11
C PRO A 530 -8.98 -14.48 2.96
N GLY A 531 -8.81 -15.66 2.38
CA GLY A 531 -8.80 -16.91 3.10
C GLY A 531 -7.40 -17.40 3.41
N LEU A 532 -7.26 -18.26 4.40
CA LEU A 532 -6.02 -19.00 4.64
C LEU A 532 -5.78 -20.00 3.49
N PRO A 533 -4.51 -20.20 3.08
CA PRO A 533 -4.15 -21.21 2.09
C PRO A 533 -4.27 -22.62 2.69
N LYS A 534 -4.07 -23.64 1.85
CA LYS A 534 -4.10 -25.04 2.29
C LYS A 534 -3.07 -25.34 3.40
N VAL A 535 -1.89 -24.73 3.32
CA VAL A 535 -0.84 -24.81 4.33
C VAL A 535 -0.46 -23.38 4.70
N PRO A 536 -1.09 -22.81 5.74
CA PRO A 536 -0.79 -21.45 6.15
C PRO A 536 0.55 -21.35 6.87
N SER A 537 1.17 -20.15 6.81
CA SER A 537 2.40 -19.86 7.56
C SER A 537 2.25 -20.08 9.07
N ALA A 538 1.04 -19.93 9.58
CA ALA A 538 0.71 -20.20 10.99
C ALA A 538 1.14 -21.60 11.48
N GLU A 539 1.17 -22.60 10.59
CA GLU A 539 1.60 -23.97 10.98
C GLU A 539 3.10 -24.08 11.27
N LYS A 540 3.91 -23.09 10.85
CA LYS A 540 5.36 -23.08 11.00
C LYS A 540 5.86 -22.05 12.00
N ILE A 541 5.02 -21.11 12.39
CA ILE A 541 5.36 -20.07 13.36
C ILE A 541 5.23 -20.68 14.76
N ASP A 542 6.28 -20.53 15.58
CA ASP A 542 6.31 -21.06 16.93
C ASP A 542 7.05 -20.11 17.87
N VAL A 543 6.92 -20.34 19.17
CA VAL A 543 7.60 -19.58 20.22
C VAL A 543 8.10 -20.56 21.29
N ASP A 544 9.37 -20.43 21.69
CA ASP A 544 9.95 -21.24 22.74
C ASP A 544 9.62 -20.69 24.15
N GLU A 545 10.04 -21.43 25.19
CA GLU A 545 9.82 -21.07 26.59
C GLU A 545 10.47 -19.73 27.01
N ASN A 546 11.45 -19.26 26.26
CA ASN A 546 12.15 -17.99 26.48
C ASN A 546 11.54 -16.83 25.66
N GLY A 547 10.45 -17.08 24.91
CA GLY A 547 9.80 -16.10 24.06
C GLY A 547 10.48 -15.89 22.72
N LYS A 548 11.43 -16.75 22.32
CA LYS A 548 12.08 -16.67 21.02
C LYS A 548 11.15 -17.23 19.94
N ILE A 549 10.86 -16.42 18.93
CA ILE A 549 10.00 -16.78 17.82
C ILE A 549 10.80 -17.45 16.70
N THR A 550 10.21 -18.46 16.08
CA THR A 550 10.73 -19.16 14.91
C THR A 550 9.68 -19.24 13.82
N GLY A 551 10.09 -19.47 12.60
CA GLY A 551 9.17 -19.64 11.46
C GLY A 551 8.52 -18.34 10.95
N LEU A 552 8.85 -17.20 11.49
CA LEU A 552 8.40 -15.90 11.04
C LEU A 552 9.37 -15.38 9.95
N PHE A 553 9.35 -16.00 8.80
CA PHE A 553 10.21 -15.75 7.60
C PHE A 553 11.71 -16.01 7.77
#